data_c53c9081308c0dee5be789acf500078e
#
_entry.id   c53c9081308c0dee5be789acf500078e
#
_cell.length_a   1.000
_cell.length_b   1.000
_cell.length_c   1.000
_cell.angle_alpha   90.00
_cell.angle_beta   90.00
_cell.angle_gamma   90.00
#
_symmetry.space_group_name_H-M   'P 1'
#
loop_
_entity.id
_entity.type
_entity.pdbx_description
1 polymer ?
#
loop_
_entity_poly.entity_id
_entity_poly.type
_entity_poly.pdbx_seq_one_letter_code
_entity_poly.pdbx_strand_id
1 'polypeptide(L)'
;SMAFADLLASIKKVQADGINVSGCAFVFHPDQYEAFVNADRGTDSGNYVINPELQSGSHMVGRTLGIPVYVNDQMTAGQAVFGDFSRSVVGFHGGGAILEIDPYYDFQKGSVAVRLIEDVSFGILNANAFCSIKSA
;
A
#
# COMPACT_ATOMS: atom_id res chain seq x y z
N SER A 1 -8.55 17.09 7.85
CA SER A 1 -8.63 15.63 8.08
C SER A 1 -9.31 14.97 6.90
N MET A 2 -8.85 13.81 6.51
CA MET A 2 -9.50 12.98 5.48
C MET A 2 -10.91 12.59 5.91
N ALA A 3 -11.89 12.68 5.02
CA ALA A 3 -13.29 12.37 5.29
C ALA A 3 -13.78 11.20 4.41
N PHE A 4 -14.89 10.58 4.78
CA PHE A 4 -15.52 9.52 3.97
C PHE A 4 -15.84 10.00 2.54
N ALA A 5 -16.22 11.26 2.38
CA ALA A 5 -16.45 11.87 1.07
C ALA A 5 -15.20 11.83 0.16
N ASP A 6 -14.00 11.93 0.72
CA ASP A 6 -12.74 11.88 -0.04
C ASP A 6 -12.48 10.47 -0.60
N LEU A 7 -12.88 9.43 0.15
CA LEU A 7 -12.84 8.05 -0.32
C LEU A 7 -13.79 7.83 -1.50
N LEU A 8 -15.02 8.34 -1.39
CA LEU A 8 -15.99 8.26 -2.49
C LEU A 8 -15.53 9.05 -3.73
N ALA A 9 -14.92 10.22 -3.52
CA ALA A 9 -14.38 11.03 -4.62
C ALA A 9 -13.23 10.30 -5.34
N SER A 10 -12.38 9.59 -4.62
CA SER A 10 -11.30 8.80 -5.21
C SER A 10 -11.82 7.63 -6.05
N ILE A 11 -12.84 6.93 -5.55
CA ILE A 11 -13.52 5.85 -6.30
C ILE A 11 -14.13 6.41 -7.58
N LYS A 12 -14.89 7.51 -7.48
CA LYS A 12 -15.51 8.17 -8.64
C LYS A 12 -14.47 8.56 -9.70
N LYS A 13 -13.31 9.09 -9.28
CA LYS A 13 -12.25 9.51 -10.18
C LYS A 13 -11.70 8.33 -10.98
N VAL A 14 -11.35 7.23 -10.31
CA VAL A 14 -10.81 6.03 -10.97
C VAL A 14 -11.85 5.38 -11.89
N GLN A 15 -13.14 5.36 -11.49
CA GLN A 15 -14.23 4.87 -12.34
C GLN A 15 -14.45 5.73 -13.58
N ALA A 16 -14.31 7.06 -13.47
CA ALA A 16 -14.44 7.97 -14.61
C ALA A 16 -13.39 7.72 -15.69
N ASP A 17 -12.21 7.22 -15.29
CA ASP A 17 -11.14 6.81 -16.21
C ASP A 17 -11.33 5.39 -16.77
N GLY A 18 -12.50 4.76 -16.54
CA GLY A 18 -12.87 3.47 -17.10
C GLY A 18 -12.24 2.26 -16.40
N ILE A 19 -11.70 2.43 -15.20
CA ILE A 19 -11.09 1.34 -14.42
C ILE A 19 -12.16 0.62 -13.59
N ASN A 20 -12.11 -0.72 -13.60
CA ASN A 20 -13.01 -1.54 -12.80
C ASN A 20 -12.55 -1.55 -11.33
N VAL A 21 -13.43 -1.15 -10.44
CA VAL A 21 -13.16 -1.02 -9.00
C VAL A 21 -13.02 -2.39 -8.30
N SER A 22 -13.49 -3.48 -8.90
CA SER A 22 -13.44 -4.81 -8.27
C SER A 22 -12.03 -5.32 -7.96
N GLY A 23 -11.02 -4.85 -8.70
CA GLY A 23 -9.60 -5.17 -8.48
C GLY A 23 -8.84 -4.11 -7.70
N CYS A 24 -9.51 -3.03 -7.28
CA CYS A 24 -8.86 -1.94 -6.56
C CYS A 24 -8.73 -2.23 -5.06
N ALA A 25 -7.79 -1.54 -4.45
CA ALA A 25 -7.58 -1.58 -3.01
C ALA A 25 -7.26 -0.18 -2.48
N PHE A 26 -7.52 0.01 -1.19
CA PHE A 26 -7.03 1.16 -0.43
C PHE A 26 -5.76 0.80 0.33
N VAL A 27 -4.81 1.73 0.35
CA VAL A 27 -3.63 1.66 1.23
C VAL A 27 -3.59 2.93 2.07
N PHE A 28 -3.56 2.76 3.39
CA PHE A 28 -3.53 3.86 4.36
C PHE A 28 -2.23 3.87 5.16
N HIS A 29 -1.85 5.06 5.63
CA HIS A 29 -0.94 5.16 6.77
C HIS A 29 -1.66 4.71 8.06
N PRO A 30 -0.98 4.09 9.04
CA PRO A 30 -1.60 3.61 10.29
C PRO A 30 -2.47 4.63 11.02
N ASP A 31 -2.03 5.90 11.12
CA ASP A 31 -2.78 6.98 11.78
C ASP A 31 -4.11 7.27 11.09
N GLN A 32 -4.13 7.19 9.75
CA GLN A 32 -5.36 7.39 8.99
C GLN A 32 -6.32 6.22 9.11
N TYR A 33 -5.78 5.01 9.19
CA TYR A 33 -6.57 3.81 9.43
C TYR A 33 -7.29 3.89 10.78
N GLU A 34 -6.58 4.24 11.86
CA GLU A 34 -7.18 4.42 13.19
C GLU A 34 -8.30 5.45 13.17
N ALA A 35 -8.06 6.60 12.53
CA ALA A 35 -9.05 7.66 12.41
C ALA A 35 -10.34 7.20 11.68
N PHE A 36 -10.21 6.37 10.65
CA PHE A 36 -11.36 5.87 9.88
C PHE A 36 -12.08 4.69 10.54
N VAL A 37 -11.39 3.87 11.32
CA VAL A 37 -12.03 2.80 12.11
C VAL A 37 -12.93 3.41 13.19
N ASN A 38 -12.52 4.53 13.78
CA ASN A 38 -13.27 5.24 14.81
C ASN A 38 -14.31 6.24 14.24
N ALA A 39 -14.35 6.41 12.90
CA ALA A 39 -15.26 7.35 12.27
C ALA A 39 -16.55 6.67 11.78
N ASP A 40 -17.68 7.29 12.07
CA ASP A 40 -18.98 6.90 11.51
C ASP A 40 -19.16 7.45 10.09
N ARG A 41 -19.87 6.71 9.24
CA ARG A 41 -20.25 7.16 7.87
C ARG A 41 -21.22 8.34 7.86
N GLY A 42 -21.89 8.60 8.97
CA GLY A 42 -22.81 9.72 9.18
C GLY A 42 -23.01 9.92 10.67
N THR A 43 -23.56 11.06 11.05
CA THR A 43 -23.78 11.41 12.46
C THR A 43 -24.64 10.33 13.15
N ASP A 44 -24.08 9.66 14.14
CA ASP A 44 -24.75 8.61 14.96
C ASP A 44 -25.35 7.45 14.13
N SER A 45 -24.77 7.14 12.97
CA SER A 45 -25.32 6.09 12.10
C SER A 45 -25.02 4.66 12.58
N GLY A 46 -24.07 4.48 13.49
CA GLY A 46 -23.57 3.17 13.93
C GLY A 46 -22.88 2.35 12.82
N ASN A 47 -22.68 2.96 11.65
CA ASN A 47 -21.98 2.35 10.52
C ASN A 47 -20.59 2.95 10.37
N TYR A 48 -19.58 2.18 10.71
CA TYR A 48 -18.20 2.61 10.59
C TYR A 48 -17.75 2.71 9.13
N VAL A 49 -16.81 3.61 8.87
CA VAL A 49 -16.24 3.81 7.53
C VAL A 49 -15.47 2.57 7.09
N ILE A 50 -14.69 1.99 7.98
CA ILE A 50 -13.95 0.75 7.76
C ILE A 50 -14.49 -0.31 8.72
N ASN A 51 -14.88 -1.46 8.17
CA ASN A 51 -15.16 -2.63 8.97
C ASN A 51 -13.85 -3.38 9.19
N PRO A 52 -13.33 -3.49 10.42
CA PRO A 52 -12.08 -4.19 10.68
C PRO A 52 -12.27 -5.70 10.46
N GLU A 53 -11.42 -6.28 9.62
CA GLU A 53 -11.35 -7.71 9.35
C GLU A 53 -9.89 -8.13 9.36
N LEU A 54 -9.41 -8.61 10.50
CA LEU A 54 -8.04 -9.10 10.62
C LEU A 54 -7.96 -10.53 10.05
N GLN A 55 -7.29 -10.68 8.93
CA GLN A 55 -6.95 -12.00 8.39
C GLN A 55 -5.53 -12.40 8.80
N SER A 56 -5.42 -13.58 9.40
CA SER A 56 -4.11 -14.15 9.74
C SER A 56 -3.26 -14.35 8.48
N GLY A 57 -2.04 -13.80 8.50
CA GLY A 57 -1.09 -13.90 7.38
C GLY A 57 -1.33 -12.91 6.23
N SER A 58 -2.26 -11.98 6.36
CA SER A 58 -2.52 -10.92 5.38
C SER A 58 -2.29 -9.54 6.00
N HIS A 59 -1.76 -8.60 5.20
CA HIS A 59 -1.71 -7.18 5.57
C HIS A 59 -3.07 -6.47 5.39
N MET A 60 -4.11 -7.19 4.99
CA MET A 60 -5.46 -6.67 4.92
C MET A 60 -5.99 -6.47 6.34
N VAL A 61 -6.42 -5.26 6.66
CA VAL A 61 -6.88 -4.89 8.01
C VAL A 61 -8.39 -4.64 8.07
N GLY A 62 -9.07 -4.60 6.93
CA GLY A 62 -10.50 -4.40 6.87
C GLY A 62 -11.03 -4.18 5.48
N ARG A 63 -12.30 -3.81 5.39
CA ARG A 63 -12.98 -3.45 4.14
C ARG A 63 -13.77 -2.16 4.30
N THR A 64 -13.75 -1.35 3.27
CA THR A 64 -14.67 -0.21 3.11
C THR A 64 -15.37 -0.30 1.78
N LEU A 65 -16.70 -0.18 1.77
CA LEU A 65 -17.53 -0.33 0.56
C LEU A 65 -17.26 -1.63 -0.24
N GLY A 66 -16.90 -2.72 0.45
CA GLY A 66 -16.54 -3.99 -0.18
C GLY A 66 -15.11 -4.04 -0.75
N ILE A 67 -14.36 -2.93 -0.71
CA ILE A 67 -12.99 -2.81 -1.19
C ILE A 67 -12.02 -3.13 -0.06
N PRO A 68 -10.99 -3.96 -0.29
CA PRO A 68 -10.01 -4.29 0.74
C PRO A 68 -9.16 -3.08 1.12
N VAL A 69 -8.81 -3.01 2.40
CA VAL A 69 -7.98 -1.97 3.01
C VAL A 69 -6.69 -2.60 3.53
N TYR A 70 -5.58 -2.01 3.14
CA TYR A 70 -4.24 -2.37 3.60
C TYR A 70 -3.62 -1.20 4.35
N VAL A 71 -2.72 -1.51 5.27
CA VAL A 71 -1.95 -0.50 6.02
C VAL A 71 -0.47 -0.64 5.71
N ASN A 72 0.20 0.50 5.48
CA ASN A 72 1.62 0.57 5.23
C ASN A 72 2.22 1.77 5.98
N ASP A 73 3.19 1.51 6.84
CA ASP A 73 3.92 2.49 7.66
C ASP A 73 4.95 3.30 6.86
N GLN A 74 5.35 2.81 5.66
CA GLN A 74 6.27 3.52 4.77
C GLN A 74 5.61 4.69 4.02
N MET A 75 4.30 4.84 4.14
CA MET A 75 3.58 5.97 3.55
C MET A 75 3.78 7.23 4.39
N THR A 76 3.68 8.39 3.76
CA THR A 76 3.65 9.67 4.48
C THR A 76 2.36 9.77 5.30
N ALA A 77 2.49 10.17 6.56
CA ALA A 77 1.33 10.43 7.42
C ALA A 77 0.34 11.41 6.77
N GLY A 78 -0.95 11.17 6.93
CA GLY A 78 -1.99 11.98 6.32
C GLY A 78 -2.27 11.67 4.84
N GLN A 79 -1.68 10.59 4.30
CA GLN A 79 -1.91 10.16 2.93
C GLN A 79 -2.57 8.79 2.85
N ALA A 80 -3.35 8.60 1.79
CA ALA A 80 -3.86 7.31 1.38
C ALA A 80 -3.78 7.19 -0.15
N VAL A 81 -3.70 5.97 -0.64
CA VAL A 81 -3.72 5.67 -2.07
C VAL A 81 -4.85 4.70 -2.35
N PHE A 82 -5.63 5.02 -3.38
CA PHE A 82 -6.64 4.14 -3.94
C PHE A 82 -6.28 3.80 -5.38
N GLY A 83 -6.38 2.54 -5.77
CA GLY A 83 -6.13 2.16 -7.15
C GLY A 83 -6.10 0.67 -7.41
N ASP A 84 -5.96 0.35 -8.70
CA ASP A 84 -5.79 -1.01 -9.20
C ASP A 84 -4.31 -1.37 -9.24
N PHE A 85 -3.85 -2.08 -8.23
CA PHE A 85 -2.45 -2.48 -8.08
C PHE A 85 -1.99 -3.53 -9.11
N SER A 86 -2.91 -4.15 -9.87
CA SER A 86 -2.55 -5.00 -11.01
C SER A 86 -1.91 -4.20 -12.17
N ARG A 87 -2.06 -2.88 -12.15
CA ARG A 87 -1.44 -1.93 -13.10
C ARG A 87 -0.09 -1.40 -12.63
N SER A 88 0.48 -2.01 -11.61
CA SER A 88 1.85 -1.76 -11.17
C SER A 88 2.75 -2.94 -11.51
N VAL A 89 4.03 -2.68 -11.72
CA VAL A 89 5.04 -3.68 -12.06
C VAL A 89 6.23 -3.52 -11.13
N VAL A 90 6.69 -4.64 -10.60
CA VAL A 90 7.99 -4.74 -9.91
C VAL A 90 8.95 -5.45 -10.84
N GLY A 91 10.04 -4.79 -11.19
CA GLY A 91 11.09 -5.33 -12.05
C GLY A 91 12.33 -5.68 -11.23
N PHE A 92 12.85 -6.88 -11.44
CA PHE A 92 14.14 -7.33 -10.89
C PHE A 92 15.19 -7.26 -12.00
N HIS A 93 16.26 -6.49 -11.78
CA HIS A 93 17.37 -6.39 -12.73
C HIS A 93 18.42 -7.46 -12.42
N GLY A 94 19.11 -7.94 -13.46
CA GLY A 94 20.21 -8.91 -13.30
C GLY A 94 19.80 -10.36 -12.97
N GLY A 95 18.50 -10.70 -13.06
CA GLY A 95 18.03 -12.08 -12.86
C GLY A 95 17.82 -12.48 -11.40
N GLY A 96 17.77 -11.52 -10.48
CA GLY A 96 17.51 -11.72 -9.06
C GLY A 96 18.70 -11.41 -8.14
N ALA A 97 18.64 -11.90 -6.93
CA ALA A 97 19.66 -11.64 -5.92
C ALA A 97 21.01 -12.28 -6.25
N ILE A 98 22.08 -11.49 -6.18
CA ILE A 98 23.46 -11.91 -6.39
C ILE A 98 24.14 -12.04 -5.02
N LEU A 99 24.62 -13.25 -4.71
CA LEU A 99 25.40 -13.52 -3.52
C LEU A 99 26.89 -13.44 -3.85
N GLU A 100 27.59 -12.54 -3.18
CA GLU A 100 29.05 -12.41 -3.28
C GLU A 100 29.70 -12.78 -1.95
N ILE A 101 30.76 -13.56 -2.03
CA ILE A 101 31.52 -14.02 -0.87
C ILE A 101 32.97 -13.54 -1.03
N ASP A 102 33.48 -12.77 -0.06
CA ASP A 102 34.87 -12.38 0.01
C ASP A 102 35.56 -13.15 1.17
N PRO A 103 36.34 -14.18 0.87
CA PRO A 103 37.04 -14.97 1.87
C PRO A 103 38.28 -14.25 2.43
N TYR A 104 38.70 -13.13 1.84
CA TYR A 104 39.91 -12.39 2.22
C TYR A 104 39.63 -11.08 2.95
N TYR A 105 38.36 -10.81 3.31
CA TYR A 105 37.93 -9.56 3.93
C TYR A 105 38.73 -9.19 5.17
N ASP A 106 39.02 -10.15 6.04
CA ASP A 106 39.91 -9.96 7.19
C ASP A 106 40.72 -11.23 7.44
N PHE A 107 41.83 -11.36 6.71
CA PHE A 107 42.67 -12.53 6.75
C PHE A 107 43.27 -12.78 8.14
N GLN A 108 43.56 -11.72 8.91
CA GLN A 108 44.16 -11.84 10.26
C GLN A 108 43.18 -12.44 11.28
N LYS A 109 41.88 -12.17 11.11
CA LYS A 109 40.84 -12.67 12.01
C LYS A 109 40.10 -13.89 11.51
N GLY A 110 40.39 -14.30 10.27
CA GLY A 110 39.69 -15.43 9.63
C GLY A 110 38.21 -15.15 9.34
N SER A 111 37.82 -13.88 9.22
CA SER A 111 36.44 -13.48 8.93
C SER A 111 36.19 -13.48 7.44
N VAL A 112 35.01 -13.95 7.04
CA VAL A 112 34.52 -13.96 5.66
C VAL A 112 33.38 -12.95 5.55
N ALA A 113 33.43 -12.09 4.54
CA ALA A 113 32.32 -11.17 4.26
C ALA A 113 31.37 -11.81 3.24
N VAL A 114 30.07 -11.66 3.50
CA VAL A 114 29.00 -12.09 2.59
C VAL A 114 28.14 -10.89 2.25
N ARG A 115 27.94 -10.65 0.96
CA ARG A 115 27.11 -9.56 0.46
C ARG A 115 26.01 -10.10 -0.45
N LEU A 116 24.78 -9.68 -0.20
CA LEU A 116 23.64 -9.93 -1.07
C LEU A 116 23.26 -8.63 -1.75
N ILE A 117 23.17 -8.61 -3.07
CA ILE A 117 22.77 -7.46 -3.88
C ILE A 117 21.55 -7.86 -4.67
N GLU A 118 20.52 -7.01 -4.64
CA GLU A 118 19.32 -7.15 -5.46
C GLU A 118 18.90 -5.78 -5.96
N ASP A 119 18.82 -5.63 -7.28
CA ASP A 119 18.36 -4.41 -7.92
C ASP A 119 16.87 -4.54 -8.24
N VAL A 120 16.04 -3.73 -7.58
CA VAL A 120 14.59 -3.73 -7.73
C VAL A 120 14.14 -2.38 -8.24
N SER A 121 13.25 -2.39 -9.24
CA SER A 121 12.59 -1.19 -9.73
C SER A 121 11.07 -1.35 -9.65
N PHE A 122 10.36 -0.23 -9.43
CA PHE A 122 8.91 -0.16 -9.40
C PHE A 122 8.41 0.78 -10.47
N GLY A 123 7.38 0.38 -11.18
CA GLY A 123 6.76 1.20 -12.22
C GLY A 123 5.23 1.11 -12.19
N ILE A 124 4.57 2.18 -12.61
CA ILE A 124 3.13 2.26 -12.80
C ILE A 124 2.85 2.24 -14.29
N LEU A 125 2.12 1.22 -14.76
CA LEU A 125 1.75 1.07 -16.19
C LEU A 125 0.66 2.06 -16.60
N ASN A 126 -0.27 2.36 -15.70
CA ASN A 126 -1.36 3.30 -15.96
C ASN A 126 -1.59 4.20 -14.73
N ALA A 127 -1.15 5.45 -14.82
CA ALA A 127 -1.29 6.41 -13.73
C ALA A 127 -2.76 6.76 -13.41
N ASN A 128 -3.66 6.68 -14.39
CA ASN A 128 -5.08 6.96 -14.20
C ASN A 128 -5.80 5.90 -13.34
N ALA A 129 -5.17 4.72 -13.17
CA ALA A 129 -5.67 3.67 -12.30
C ALA A 129 -5.44 3.95 -10.80
N PHE A 130 -4.76 5.04 -10.46
CA PHE A 130 -4.42 5.38 -9.09
C PHE A 130 -4.90 6.79 -8.73
N CYS A 131 -5.33 6.95 -7.50
CA CYS A 131 -5.70 8.23 -6.89
C CYS A 131 -5.02 8.39 -5.53
N SER A 132 -4.26 9.45 -5.36
CA SER A 132 -3.71 9.84 -4.06
C SER A 132 -4.71 10.73 -3.33
N ILE A 133 -4.99 10.40 -2.08
CA ILE A 133 -5.83 11.15 -1.17
C ILE A 133 -4.92 11.75 -0.11
N LYS A 134 -4.99 13.06 0.08
CA LYS A 134 -4.18 13.78 1.07
C LYS A 134 -5.09 14.49 2.05
N SER A 135 -4.72 14.42 3.33
CA SER A 135 -5.31 15.31 4.34
C SER A 135 -4.86 16.75 4.09
N ALA A 136 -5.82 17.64 3.99
CA ALA A 136 -5.55 19.08 3.97
C ALA A 136 -5.15 19.57 5.38
#